data_8aeea66786f3b53c73c77dcce8a558bc
#
_entry.id   8aeea66786f3b53c73c77dcce8a558bc
#
_cell.length_a   1.000
_cell.length_b   1.000
_cell.length_c   1.000
_cell.angle_alpha   90.00
_cell.angle_beta   90.00
_cell.angle_gamma   90.00
#
_symmetry.space_group_name_H-M   'P 1'
#
loop_
_entity.id
_entity.type
_entity.pdbx_description
1 polymer ?
#
loop_
_entity_poly.entity_id
_entity_poly.type
_entity_poly.pdbx_seq_one_letter_code
_entity_poly.pdbx_strand_id
1 'polypeptide(L)'
;MKITSRISICLAAGLLCLGAASCKKDTTIQYGNITMGNVDGSTFVSDQGNIFNIVEHEGNTYEDLLKTERAYTLCDILSKTAGGQDNEYDVRLNAMVKVLTKDIVTLETEKTEDILKEDPIDIRNCWFSGGYINFYIEFPVKQGSQTPHTINLIQQETENGYLFRLTHNASGETMENIPSNQFITAGGYVSFPINKVIKEKEAKVKV
;
A
#
# COMPACT_ATOMS: atom_id res chain seq x y z
N MET A 1 81.25 26.69 -45.26
CA MET A 1 80.73 25.65 -44.39
C MET A 1 79.25 25.96 -44.25
N LYS A 2 78.40 25.26 -45.00
CA LYS A 2 76.96 25.51 -45.02
C LYS A 2 76.23 24.28 -44.34
N ILE A 3 75.58 24.52 -43.27
CA ILE A 3 74.77 23.51 -42.60
C ILE A 3 73.29 23.78 -42.94
N THR A 4 72.76 22.92 -43.78
CA THR A 4 71.33 22.96 -44.12
C THR A 4 70.55 22.12 -43.11
N SER A 5 69.72 22.78 -42.26
CA SER A 5 68.77 22.14 -41.33
C SER A 5 67.53 21.72 -42.11
N ARG A 6 67.19 20.44 -42.07
CA ARG A 6 65.95 19.90 -42.61
C ARG A 6 64.90 19.85 -41.49
N ILE A 7 63.87 20.64 -41.65
CA ILE A 7 62.72 20.60 -40.74
C ILE A 7 61.77 19.46 -41.17
N SER A 8 61.71 18.41 -40.39
CA SER A 8 60.67 17.34 -40.54
C SER A 8 59.39 17.77 -39.87
N ILE A 9 58.36 17.96 -40.69
CA ILE A 9 57.00 18.18 -40.17
C ILE A 9 56.40 16.83 -39.88
N CYS A 10 56.26 16.47 -38.56
CA CYS A 10 55.49 15.35 -38.16
C CYS A 10 53.97 15.75 -38.04
N LEU A 11 53.22 15.23 -38.99
CA LEU A 11 51.73 15.32 -38.93
C LEU A 11 51.26 14.40 -37.89
N ALA A 12 50.89 14.93 -36.70
CA ALA A 12 50.19 14.17 -35.64
C ALA A 12 48.72 14.09 -36.00
N ALA A 13 48.27 12.94 -36.48
CA ALA A 13 46.86 12.61 -36.63
C ALA A 13 46.29 12.42 -35.25
N GLY A 14 45.56 13.44 -34.73
CA GLY A 14 44.81 13.35 -33.51
C GLY A 14 43.59 12.43 -33.69
N LEU A 15 43.68 11.24 -33.12
CA LEU A 15 42.55 10.32 -32.99
C LEU A 15 41.61 10.87 -31.93
N LEU A 16 40.51 11.52 -32.34
CA LEU A 16 39.40 11.85 -31.43
C LEU A 16 38.73 10.55 -31.04
N CYS A 17 39.12 9.98 -29.91
CA CYS A 17 38.31 9.00 -29.18
C CYS A 17 37.08 9.70 -28.64
N LEU A 18 35.98 9.66 -29.39
CA LEU A 18 34.63 9.89 -28.82
C LEU A 18 34.38 8.76 -27.84
N GLY A 19 34.75 8.99 -26.60
CA GLY A 19 34.32 8.18 -25.47
C GLY A 19 32.81 8.32 -25.36
N ALA A 20 32.08 7.34 -25.89
CA ALA A 20 30.70 7.12 -25.51
C ALA A 20 30.71 6.88 -24.01
N ALA A 21 30.45 7.92 -23.23
CA ALA A 21 30.07 7.76 -21.83
C ALA A 21 28.75 6.97 -21.84
N SER A 22 28.87 5.64 -21.80
CA SER A 22 27.79 4.77 -21.45
C SER A 22 27.45 5.15 -20.02
N CYS A 23 26.41 5.99 -19.83
CA CYS A 23 25.72 6.08 -18.58
C CYS A 23 25.21 4.67 -18.30
N LYS A 24 25.95 3.88 -17.54
CA LYS A 24 25.39 2.74 -16.84
C LYS A 24 24.30 3.34 -15.96
N LYS A 25 23.04 3.19 -16.34
CA LYS A 25 21.92 3.29 -15.40
C LYS A 25 22.27 2.32 -14.30
N ASP A 26 22.57 2.82 -13.12
CA ASP A 26 22.68 2.00 -11.92
C ASP A 26 21.30 1.41 -11.66
N THR A 27 21.05 0.26 -12.27
CA THR A 27 19.85 -0.55 -12.02
C THR A 27 20.14 -1.36 -10.77
N THR A 28 20.14 -0.71 -9.62
CA THR A 28 20.22 -1.41 -8.35
C THR A 28 18.83 -1.93 -8.04
N ILE A 29 18.65 -3.25 -8.22
CA ILE A 29 17.40 -3.93 -7.81
C ILE A 29 17.27 -3.79 -6.29
N GLN A 30 16.12 -3.29 -5.83
CA GLN A 30 15.78 -3.22 -4.43
C GLN A 30 14.76 -4.30 -4.11
N TYR A 31 15.17 -5.30 -3.34
CA TYR A 31 14.34 -6.43 -2.98
C TYR A 31 13.48 -6.17 -1.75
N GLY A 32 12.33 -6.83 -1.70
CA GLY A 32 11.53 -6.95 -0.50
C GLY A 32 10.84 -5.66 -0.04
N ASN A 33 10.46 -4.77 -0.96
CA ASN A 33 9.71 -3.56 -0.61
C ASN A 33 8.29 -3.94 -0.24
N ILE A 34 7.93 -3.69 1.02
CA ILE A 34 6.59 -3.91 1.55
C ILE A 34 5.90 -2.56 1.65
N THR A 35 4.74 -2.42 1.01
CA THR A 35 4.00 -1.16 1.04
C THR A 35 2.50 -1.37 0.87
N MET A 36 1.73 -0.46 1.46
CA MET A 36 0.29 -0.36 1.25
C MET A 36 0.00 0.74 0.23
N GLY A 37 -1.07 0.59 -0.54
CA GLY A 37 -1.45 1.56 -1.53
C GLY A 37 -2.74 1.21 -2.26
N ASN A 38 -3.09 2.03 -3.24
CA ASN A 38 -4.28 1.92 -4.05
C ASN A 38 -3.95 1.37 -5.44
N VAL A 39 -4.88 0.60 -6.00
CA VAL A 39 -4.83 0.17 -7.38
C VAL A 39 -5.52 1.23 -8.24
N ASP A 40 -4.81 1.73 -9.26
CA ASP A 40 -5.31 2.70 -10.23
C ASP A 40 -5.08 2.16 -11.65
N GLY A 41 -6.12 1.60 -12.23
CA GLY A 41 -6.02 0.92 -13.52
C GLY A 41 -5.05 -0.27 -13.46
N SER A 42 -3.94 -0.19 -14.19
CA SER A 42 -2.88 -1.20 -14.22
C SER A 42 -1.68 -0.86 -13.32
N THR A 43 -1.74 0.23 -12.57
CA THR A 43 -0.67 0.69 -11.69
C THR A 43 -1.05 0.52 -10.23
N PHE A 44 -0.04 0.44 -9.37
CA PHE A 44 -0.21 0.47 -7.93
C PHE A 44 0.46 1.73 -7.38
N VAL A 45 -0.32 2.57 -6.70
CA VAL A 45 0.17 3.80 -6.10
C VAL A 45 0.31 3.60 -4.61
N SER A 46 1.54 3.61 -4.13
CA SER A 46 1.81 3.43 -2.69
C SER A 46 1.37 4.64 -1.87
N ASP A 47 1.13 4.44 -0.59
CA ASP A 47 0.75 5.51 0.35
C ASP A 47 1.84 6.59 0.49
N GLN A 48 3.08 6.29 0.11
CA GLN A 48 4.19 7.23 0.04
C GLN A 48 4.22 8.02 -1.27
N GLY A 49 3.29 7.75 -2.19
CA GLY A 49 3.19 8.42 -3.48
C GLY A 49 4.07 7.83 -4.59
N ASN A 50 4.71 6.68 -4.38
CA ASN A 50 5.42 6.00 -5.44
C ASN A 50 4.46 5.28 -6.38
N ILE A 51 4.71 5.36 -7.67
CA ILE A 51 3.94 4.71 -8.73
C ILE A 51 4.70 3.44 -9.15
N PHE A 52 4.05 2.30 -9.04
CA PHE A 52 4.61 1.00 -9.40
C PHE A 52 3.91 0.43 -10.63
N ASN A 53 4.65 0.35 -11.73
CA ASN A 53 4.25 -0.35 -12.94
C ASN A 53 4.65 -1.82 -12.77
N ILE A 54 3.66 -2.69 -12.69
CA ILE A 54 3.90 -4.13 -12.46
C ILE A 54 4.25 -4.75 -13.81
N VAL A 55 5.53 -5.02 -14.03
CA VAL A 55 6.08 -5.59 -15.28
C VAL A 55 6.35 -7.08 -15.17
N GLU A 56 6.49 -7.59 -13.93
CA GLU A 56 6.62 -9.01 -13.62
C GLU A 56 5.76 -9.35 -12.40
N HIS A 57 5.26 -10.56 -12.31
CA HIS A 57 4.48 -11.03 -11.16
C HIS A 57 4.61 -12.55 -10.98
N GLU A 58 4.33 -13.02 -9.75
CA GLU A 58 4.28 -14.44 -9.43
C GLU A 58 2.83 -14.95 -9.40
N GLY A 59 2.59 -16.08 -10.09
CA GLY A 59 1.28 -16.71 -10.15
C GLY A 59 0.19 -15.75 -10.63
N ASN A 60 -0.95 -15.73 -9.92
CA ASN A 60 -2.11 -14.88 -10.22
C ASN A 60 -2.15 -13.60 -9.38
N THR A 61 -1.03 -13.20 -8.75
CA THR A 61 -0.99 -12.05 -7.85
C THR A 61 -1.42 -10.75 -8.51
N TYR A 62 -1.10 -10.57 -9.78
CA TYR A 62 -1.47 -9.37 -10.53
C TYR A 62 -2.96 -9.32 -10.85
N GLU A 63 -3.54 -10.41 -11.33
CA GLU A 63 -4.97 -10.51 -11.60
C GLU A 63 -5.81 -10.33 -10.34
N ASP A 64 -5.30 -10.79 -9.20
CA ASP A 64 -5.94 -10.62 -7.91
C ASP A 64 -5.80 -9.19 -7.40
N LEU A 65 -4.66 -8.54 -7.64
CA LEU A 65 -4.46 -7.13 -7.34
C LEU A 65 -5.46 -6.24 -8.09
N LEU A 66 -5.63 -6.46 -9.40
CA LEU A 66 -6.54 -5.68 -10.25
C LEU A 66 -8.02 -5.77 -9.83
N LYS A 67 -8.38 -6.76 -9.02
CA LYS A 67 -9.74 -6.93 -8.46
C LYS A 67 -9.92 -6.22 -7.11
N THR A 68 -8.92 -5.49 -6.64
CA THR A 68 -8.95 -4.81 -5.35
C THR A 68 -8.86 -3.30 -5.55
N GLU A 69 -9.40 -2.54 -4.61
CA GLU A 69 -9.21 -1.09 -4.57
C GLU A 69 -7.91 -0.73 -3.85
N ARG A 70 -7.54 -1.55 -2.85
CA ARG A 70 -6.40 -1.30 -1.99
C ARG A 70 -5.74 -2.60 -1.57
N ALA A 71 -4.41 -2.61 -1.54
CA ALA A 71 -3.63 -3.79 -1.20
C ALA A 71 -2.41 -3.47 -0.33
N TYR A 72 -1.94 -4.49 0.38
CA TYR A 72 -0.63 -4.54 1.00
C TYR A 72 0.24 -5.46 0.17
N THR A 73 1.32 -4.93 -0.40
CA THR A 73 2.10 -5.63 -1.43
C THR A 73 3.55 -5.84 -1.01
N LEU A 74 4.12 -6.93 -1.52
CA LEU A 74 5.56 -7.21 -1.50
C LEU A 74 6.06 -7.12 -2.93
N CYS A 75 6.93 -6.15 -3.21
CA CYS A 75 7.47 -5.90 -4.55
C CYS A 75 8.99 -5.82 -4.54
N ASP A 76 9.62 -6.21 -5.65
CA ASP A 76 11.00 -5.87 -5.95
C ASP A 76 11.03 -4.71 -6.95
N ILE A 77 11.73 -3.63 -6.64
CA ILE A 77 11.95 -2.52 -7.58
C ILE A 77 13.05 -2.94 -8.54
N LEU A 78 12.71 -3.09 -9.81
CA LEU A 78 13.63 -3.55 -10.86
C LEU A 78 14.39 -2.38 -11.48
N SER A 79 13.69 -1.27 -11.76
CA SER A 79 14.28 -0.07 -12.34
C SER A 79 13.38 1.15 -12.12
N LYS A 80 13.91 2.36 -12.36
CA LYS A 80 13.06 3.52 -12.64
C LYS A 80 12.40 3.36 -14.01
N THR A 81 11.14 3.73 -14.11
CA THR A 81 10.41 3.68 -15.39
C THR A 81 11.02 4.64 -16.39
N ALA A 82 11.31 4.12 -17.58
CA ALA A 82 11.94 4.92 -18.66
C ALA A 82 10.96 6.00 -19.16
N GLY A 83 11.33 7.29 -18.99
CA GLY A 83 10.48 8.43 -19.35
C GLY A 83 9.35 8.71 -18.38
N GLY A 84 9.29 7.98 -17.26
CA GLY A 84 8.34 8.20 -16.17
C GLY A 84 8.74 9.33 -15.23
N GLN A 85 7.96 9.50 -14.17
CA GLN A 85 8.20 10.47 -13.11
C GLN A 85 9.36 10.03 -12.18
N ASP A 86 9.88 10.92 -11.34
CA ASP A 86 10.97 10.60 -10.43
C ASP A 86 10.62 9.52 -9.38
N ASN A 87 9.35 9.38 -9.07
CA ASN A 87 8.78 8.41 -8.12
C ASN A 87 8.11 7.22 -8.84
N GLU A 88 8.42 6.97 -10.10
CA GLU A 88 7.82 5.91 -10.92
C GLU A 88 8.83 4.79 -11.19
N TYR A 89 8.40 3.56 -10.90
CA TYR A 89 9.27 2.38 -10.90
C TYR A 89 8.61 1.20 -11.62
N ASP A 90 9.41 0.45 -12.36
CA ASP A 90 9.05 -0.86 -12.87
C ASP A 90 9.34 -1.91 -11.78
N VAL A 91 8.35 -2.71 -11.44
CA VAL A 91 8.44 -3.63 -10.29
C VAL A 91 8.03 -5.06 -10.65
N ARG A 92 8.56 -6.01 -9.88
CA ARG A 92 8.02 -7.37 -9.78
C ARG A 92 7.11 -7.45 -8.56
N LEU A 93 5.87 -7.90 -8.75
CA LEU A 93 4.93 -8.18 -7.67
C LEU A 93 5.12 -9.63 -7.20
N ASN A 94 5.65 -9.82 -5.99
CA ASN A 94 5.92 -11.14 -5.43
C ASN A 94 4.72 -11.68 -4.64
N ALA A 95 4.06 -10.80 -3.87
CA ALA A 95 2.88 -11.15 -3.08
C ALA A 95 1.97 -9.95 -2.84
N MET A 96 0.71 -10.23 -2.55
CA MET A 96 -0.24 -9.21 -2.12
C MET A 96 -1.24 -9.76 -1.11
N VAL A 97 -1.74 -8.88 -0.26
CA VAL A 97 -2.87 -9.11 0.63
C VAL A 97 -3.91 -8.03 0.35
N LYS A 98 -5.14 -8.46 0.09
CA LYS A 98 -6.27 -7.55 -0.08
C LYS A 98 -6.53 -6.79 1.21
N VAL A 99 -6.70 -5.48 1.11
CA VAL A 99 -7.12 -4.62 2.21
C VAL A 99 -8.62 -4.39 2.10
N LEU A 100 -9.37 -4.73 3.16
CA LEU A 100 -10.79 -4.42 3.24
C LEU A 100 -10.93 -2.89 3.30
N THR A 101 -11.55 -2.29 2.28
CA THR A 101 -11.76 -0.84 2.21
C THR A 101 -13.24 -0.54 2.37
N LYS A 102 -13.59 0.31 3.33
CA LYS A 102 -14.97 0.69 3.64
C LYS A 102 -15.05 2.18 3.98
N ASP A 103 -16.18 2.80 3.65
CA ASP A 103 -16.46 4.16 4.10
C ASP A 103 -16.68 4.22 5.61
N ILE A 104 -16.38 5.38 6.20
CA ILE A 104 -16.66 5.70 7.58
C ILE A 104 -18.16 5.91 7.74
N VAL A 105 -18.73 5.33 8.77
CA VAL A 105 -20.17 5.42 9.09
C VAL A 105 -20.41 6.63 9.99
N THR A 106 -21.42 7.44 9.66
CA THR A 106 -21.98 8.46 10.56
C THR A 106 -23.31 7.98 11.12
N LEU A 107 -23.52 8.09 12.42
CA LEU A 107 -24.70 7.53 13.11
C LEU A 107 -26.05 8.12 12.65
N GLU A 108 -26.06 9.20 11.90
CA GLU A 108 -27.27 9.86 11.44
C GLU A 108 -27.98 9.13 10.29
N THR A 109 -27.35 8.18 9.63
CA THR A 109 -27.78 7.65 8.34
C THR A 109 -28.17 6.17 8.30
N GLU A 110 -27.89 5.34 9.31
CA GLU A 110 -28.09 3.90 9.22
C GLU A 110 -28.75 3.24 10.45
N LYS A 111 -29.34 2.05 10.21
CA LYS A 111 -29.91 1.19 11.27
C LYS A 111 -28.84 0.76 12.27
N THR A 112 -28.98 1.22 13.48
CA THR A 112 -27.91 1.37 14.47
C THR A 112 -27.47 0.06 15.13
N GLU A 113 -28.32 -0.96 15.24
CA GLU A 113 -28.04 -2.13 16.11
C GLU A 113 -26.91 -3.02 15.63
N ASP A 114 -26.86 -3.34 14.34
CA ASP A 114 -25.81 -4.22 13.78
C ASP A 114 -24.45 -3.52 13.63
N ILE A 115 -24.47 -2.20 13.46
CA ILE A 115 -23.27 -1.37 13.31
C ILE A 115 -22.60 -1.13 14.66
N LEU A 116 -23.38 -1.06 15.73
CA LEU A 116 -22.91 -0.77 17.10
C LEU A 116 -22.48 -2.01 17.87
N LYS A 117 -22.54 -3.21 17.30
CA LYS A 117 -22.06 -4.42 17.98
C LYS A 117 -20.59 -4.34 18.29
N GLU A 118 -20.23 -4.74 19.50
CA GLU A 118 -18.87 -4.70 20.04
C GLU A 118 -18.39 -6.12 20.38
N ASP A 119 -18.54 -7.04 19.42
CA ASP A 119 -17.95 -8.37 19.57
C ASP A 119 -16.41 -8.27 19.65
N PRO A 120 -15.73 -9.20 20.29
CA PRO A 120 -14.29 -9.12 20.53
C PRO A 120 -13.49 -8.92 19.25
N ILE A 121 -12.61 -7.91 19.27
CA ILE A 121 -11.66 -7.59 18.23
C ILE A 121 -10.37 -7.07 18.88
N ASP A 122 -9.23 -7.47 18.35
CA ASP A 122 -7.92 -7.05 18.81
C ASP A 122 -7.27 -6.14 17.76
N ILE A 123 -7.03 -4.88 18.11
CA ILE A 123 -6.34 -3.92 17.24
C ILE A 123 -4.84 -4.09 17.47
N ARG A 124 -4.18 -4.78 16.55
CA ARG A 124 -2.73 -5.01 16.60
C ARG A 124 -1.93 -3.80 16.16
N ASN A 125 -2.47 -3.04 15.21
CA ASN A 125 -1.84 -1.80 14.75
C ASN A 125 -2.89 -0.83 14.20
N CYS A 126 -2.61 0.48 14.32
CA CYS A 126 -3.41 1.55 13.75
C CYS A 126 -2.48 2.67 13.28
N TRP A 127 -2.65 3.13 12.03
CA TRP A 127 -1.81 4.21 11.47
C TRP A 127 -2.56 5.00 10.40
N PHE A 128 -2.03 6.18 10.08
CA PHE A 128 -2.52 7.04 9.02
C PHE A 128 -1.56 7.02 7.85
N SER A 129 -2.04 6.69 6.66
CA SER A 129 -1.29 6.82 5.40
C SER A 129 -2.22 6.87 4.21
N GLY A 130 -1.78 7.47 3.11
CA GLY A 130 -2.51 7.52 1.83
C GLY A 130 -3.90 8.15 1.91
N GLY A 131 -4.21 8.93 2.95
CA GLY A 131 -5.55 9.50 3.18
C GLY A 131 -6.53 8.55 3.87
N TYR A 132 -6.02 7.50 4.53
CA TYR A 132 -6.80 6.50 5.25
C TYR A 132 -6.39 6.39 6.71
N ILE A 133 -7.34 5.98 7.58
CA ILE A 133 -7.06 5.29 8.83
C ILE A 133 -6.96 3.81 8.50
N ASN A 134 -5.83 3.21 8.80
CA ASN A 134 -5.54 1.81 8.54
C ASN A 134 -5.43 1.04 9.85
N PHE A 135 -5.91 -0.19 9.84
CA PHE A 135 -5.80 -1.10 10.97
C PHE A 135 -5.27 -2.45 10.49
N TYR A 136 -4.44 -3.07 11.33
CA TYR A 136 -4.28 -4.52 11.34
C TYR A 136 -5.02 -5.07 12.55
N ILE A 137 -5.99 -5.92 12.29
CA ILE A 137 -6.91 -6.45 13.31
C ILE A 137 -6.86 -7.97 13.35
N GLU A 138 -7.15 -8.51 14.53
CA GLU A 138 -7.36 -9.93 14.74
C GLU A 138 -8.63 -10.15 15.54
N PHE A 139 -9.36 -11.21 15.24
CA PHE A 139 -10.60 -11.56 15.93
C PHE A 139 -10.85 -13.07 15.86
N PRO A 140 -11.60 -13.64 16.83
CA PRO A 140 -11.95 -15.04 16.81
C PRO A 140 -12.99 -15.32 15.72
N VAL A 141 -12.78 -16.42 14.98
CA VAL A 141 -13.76 -16.96 14.03
C VAL A 141 -13.94 -18.44 14.31
N LYS A 142 -15.14 -18.97 14.11
CA LYS A 142 -15.38 -20.40 14.23
C LYS A 142 -14.65 -21.16 13.12
N GLN A 143 -13.91 -22.18 13.46
CA GLN A 143 -13.19 -23.01 12.50
C GLN A 143 -14.16 -23.61 11.46
N GLY A 144 -13.87 -23.37 10.17
CA GLY A 144 -14.67 -23.85 9.04
C GLY A 144 -15.96 -23.05 8.80
N SER A 145 -16.23 -21.98 9.53
CA SER A 145 -17.37 -21.10 9.27
C SER A 145 -17.20 -20.30 7.98
N GLN A 146 -18.33 -19.99 7.36
CA GLN A 146 -18.45 -19.07 6.23
C GLN A 146 -19.30 -17.84 6.63
N THR A 147 -19.59 -17.68 7.91
CA THR A 147 -20.37 -16.54 8.42
C THR A 147 -19.57 -15.25 8.22
N PRO A 148 -20.11 -14.23 7.55
CA PRO A 148 -19.40 -13.00 7.34
C PRO A 148 -19.35 -12.16 8.64
N HIS A 149 -18.17 -11.79 9.07
CA HIS A 149 -17.98 -10.80 10.11
C HIS A 149 -17.97 -9.39 9.51
N THR A 150 -18.54 -8.43 10.22
CA THR A 150 -18.59 -7.04 9.75
C THR A 150 -17.75 -6.13 10.64
N ILE A 151 -16.85 -5.37 10.02
CA ILE A 151 -16.04 -4.34 10.68
C ILE A 151 -16.50 -2.99 10.20
N ASN A 152 -16.75 -2.04 11.11
CA ASN A 152 -17.10 -0.66 10.78
C ASN A 152 -16.23 0.32 11.57
N LEU A 153 -16.00 1.50 11.01
CA LEU A 153 -15.44 2.64 11.72
C LEU A 153 -16.53 3.70 11.81
N ILE A 154 -16.92 4.01 13.03
CA ILE A 154 -17.97 4.99 13.31
C ILE A 154 -17.31 6.31 13.65
N GLN A 155 -17.75 7.38 13.00
CA GLN A 155 -17.37 8.74 13.35
C GLN A 155 -18.40 9.36 14.29
N GLN A 156 -17.90 10.03 15.30
CA GLN A 156 -18.65 10.90 16.17
C GLN A 156 -17.97 12.26 16.23
N GLU A 157 -18.71 13.32 15.94
CA GLU A 157 -18.23 14.69 16.15
C GLU A 157 -18.22 15.03 17.63
N THR A 158 -17.18 15.73 18.06
CA THR A 158 -17.03 16.23 19.44
C THR A 158 -16.64 17.70 19.39
N GLU A 159 -16.77 18.40 20.50
CA GLU A 159 -16.37 19.83 20.61
C GLU A 159 -14.89 20.07 20.27
N ASN A 160 -14.04 19.04 20.37
CA ASN A 160 -12.59 19.12 20.17
C ASN A 160 -12.08 18.35 18.96
N GLY A 161 -12.96 17.95 18.01
CA GLY A 161 -12.58 17.22 16.80
C GLY A 161 -13.43 15.95 16.58
N TYR A 162 -12.83 14.92 16.01
CA TYR A 162 -13.50 13.68 15.67
C TYR A 162 -13.06 12.54 16.60
N LEU A 163 -14.01 11.75 17.04
CA LEU A 163 -13.79 10.48 17.69
C LEU A 163 -14.16 9.36 16.72
N PHE A 164 -13.24 8.44 16.48
CA PHE A 164 -13.48 7.25 15.68
C PHE A 164 -13.54 6.02 16.57
N ARG A 165 -14.56 5.18 16.37
CA ARG A 165 -14.75 3.94 17.08
C ARG A 165 -14.83 2.78 16.10
N LEU A 166 -13.90 1.83 16.23
CA LEU A 166 -13.95 0.58 15.48
C LEU A 166 -14.94 -0.36 16.15
N THR A 167 -15.85 -0.94 15.36
CA THR A 167 -16.84 -1.91 15.83
C THR A 167 -16.76 -3.20 15.04
N HIS A 168 -17.11 -4.31 15.69
CA HIS A 168 -17.11 -5.64 15.13
C HIS A 168 -18.42 -6.34 15.42
N ASN A 169 -19.02 -6.91 14.37
CA ASN A 169 -20.18 -7.79 14.50
C ASN A 169 -19.79 -9.18 13.99
N ALA A 170 -19.71 -10.13 14.90
CA ALA A 170 -19.37 -11.52 14.65
C ALA A 170 -20.55 -12.34 14.11
N SER A 171 -21.72 -11.71 13.88
CA SER A 171 -22.94 -12.36 13.37
C SER A 171 -23.39 -13.57 14.20
N GLY A 172 -23.18 -13.51 15.53
CA GLY A 172 -23.53 -14.56 16.48
C GLY A 172 -22.44 -15.61 16.70
N GLU A 173 -21.29 -15.50 16.05
CA GLU A 173 -20.13 -16.36 16.34
C GLU A 173 -19.34 -15.84 17.54
N THR A 174 -19.93 -15.91 18.73
CA THR A 174 -19.31 -15.44 19.97
C THR A 174 -18.93 -16.61 20.88
N MET A 175 -18.01 -16.36 21.83
CA MET A 175 -17.58 -17.38 22.80
C MET A 175 -18.73 -17.80 23.76
N GLU A 176 -19.78 -17.02 23.81
CA GLU A 176 -21.02 -17.40 24.57
C GLU A 176 -21.79 -18.49 23.85
N ASN A 177 -21.79 -18.49 22.52
CA ASN A 177 -22.58 -19.37 21.67
C ASN A 177 -21.81 -20.59 21.19
N ILE A 178 -20.48 -20.55 21.19
CA ILE A 178 -19.61 -21.55 20.59
C ILE A 178 -18.47 -21.91 21.55
N PRO A 179 -18.16 -23.20 21.76
CA PRO A 179 -17.04 -23.63 22.60
C PRO A 179 -15.70 -23.04 22.14
N SER A 180 -14.89 -22.58 23.09
CA SER A 180 -13.63 -21.88 22.82
C SER A 180 -12.61 -22.68 21.98
N ASN A 181 -12.63 -24.01 22.08
CA ASN A 181 -11.77 -24.90 21.29
C ASN A 181 -12.18 -25.02 19.81
N GLN A 182 -13.28 -24.39 19.39
CA GLN A 182 -13.73 -24.33 17.99
C GLN A 182 -13.37 -23.00 17.32
N PHE A 183 -12.69 -22.08 18.02
CA PHE A 183 -12.24 -20.84 17.43
C PHE A 183 -10.79 -20.93 16.94
N ILE A 184 -10.55 -20.22 15.86
CA ILE A 184 -9.22 -19.84 15.38
C ILE A 184 -9.15 -18.33 15.30
N THR A 185 -7.94 -17.76 15.31
CA THR A 185 -7.74 -16.33 15.08
C THR A 185 -7.69 -16.05 13.58
N ALA A 186 -8.58 -15.21 13.10
CA ALA A 186 -8.48 -14.59 11.79
C ALA A 186 -7.88 -13.20 11.95
N GLY A 187 -7.20 -12.71 10.92
CA GLY A 187 -6.64 -11.37 10.92
C GLY A 187 -6.63 -10.77 9.52
N GLY A 188 -6.56 -9.45 9.46
CA GLY A 188 -6.53 -8.74 8.19
C GLY A 188 -6.31 -7.24 8.31
N TYR A 189 -6.07 -6.65 7.14
CA TYR A 189 -5.94 -5.20 7.02
C TYR A 189 -7.29 -4.60 6.64
N VAL A 190 -7.65 -3.49 7.28
CA VAL A 190 -8.82 -2.70 6.94
C VAL A 190 -8.45 -1.22 6.88
N SER A 191 -8.98 -0.51 5.88
CA SER A 191 -8.73 0.90 5.63
C SER A 191 -10.03 1.67 5.49
N PHE A 192 -10.07 2.87 6.08
CA PHE A 192 -11.21 3.78 6.01
C PHE A 192 -10.75 5.14 5.50
N PRO A 193 -11.29 5.64 4.37
CA PRO A 193 -10.88 6.93 3.80
C PRO A 193 -11.32 8.08 4.72
N ILE A 194 -10.37 8.89 5.18
CA ILE A 194 -10.64 10.05 6.06
C ILE A 194 -10.86 11.35 5.30
N ASN A 195 -10.37 11.45 4.07
CA ASN A 195 -10.48 12.66 3.25
C ASN A 195 -11.93 13.01 2.87
N LYS A 196 -12.85 12.05 2.93
CA LYS A 196 -14.28 12.27 2.71
C LYS A 196 -14.97 12.92 3.92
N VAL A 197 -14.38 12.79 5.09
CA VAL A 197 -14.99 13.10 6.38
C VAL A 197 -14.31 14.29 7.03
N ILE A 198 -12.98 14.34 7.00
CA ILE A 198 -12.18 15.43 7.56
C ILE A 198 -11.90 16.43 6.44
N LYS A 199 -12.61 17.55 6.45
CA LYS A 199 -12.46 18.64 5.47
C LYS A 199 -11.35 19.62 5.82
N GLU A 200 -10.87 19.61 7.08
CA GLU A 200 -9.86 20.52 7.59
C GLU A 200 -8.48 19.86 7.61
N LYS A 201 -7.43 20.64 7.31
CA LYS A 201 -6.03 20.16 7.26
C LYS A 201 -5.47 19.72 8.61
N GLU A 202 -6.10 20.12 9.71
CA GLU A 202 -5.66 19.84 11.09
C GLU A 202 -6.81 19.28 11.92
N ALA A 203 -7.13 18.01 11.74
CA ALA A 203 -8.05 17.32 12.62
C ALA A 203 -7.27 16.52 13.69
N LYS A 204 -7.63 16.70 14.97
CA LYS A 204 -7.13 15.83 16.03
C LYS A 204 -7.94 14.57 16.05
N VAL A 205 -7.30 13.43 15.75
CA VAL A 205 -7.94 12.12 15.78
C VAL A 205 -7.59 11.41 17.08
N LYS A 206 -8.60 10.93 17.78
CA LYS A 206 -8.47 10.03 18.92
C LYS A 206 -9.16 8.70 18.54
N VAL A 207 -8.43 7.61 18.63
CA VAL A 207 -8.91 6.23 18.44
C VAL A 207 -9.19 5.60 19.79
#